data_ec211d46efd3d8fdba28b6705e658ae6
#
_entry.id   ec211d46efd3d8fdba28b6705e658ae6
#
_cell.length_a   1.000
_cell.length_b   1.000
_cell.length_c   1.000
_cell.angle_alpha   90.00
_cell.angle_beta   90.00
_cell.angle_gamma   90.00
#
_symmetry.space_group_name_H-M   'P 1'
#
loop_
_entity.id
_entity.type
_entity.pdbx_description
1 polymer ?
#
loop_
_entity_poly.entity_id
_entity_poly.type
_entity_poly.pdbx_seq_one_letter_code
_entity_poly.pdbx_strand_id
1 'polypeptide(L)'
;MSLPHSDIRDAADVVKDVDLVLIAVPDDELPDLVSGLAATGSLHPGQILVHTSPAVGISVLEPAVSADVLPLAIHPAVTLGGRPSDVDRLRGAVFAVTTLRSLRPLGEALVIEMGGEPVWVEEEDRPAYAAALAAVREGMLGVLGAAGRVLSDCGIPNPTLVLAPLVSATAEEAWSGSSVARGLSPHTDPSELPGSNSEEPQ
;
A
#
# COMPACT_ATOMS: atom_id res chain seq x y z
N MET A 1 -17.01 15.67 4.68
CA MET A 1 -16.40 16.95 5.13
C MET A 1 -15.34 17.30 4.10
N SER A 2 -15.60 18.32 3.26
CA SER A 2 -14.64 18.72 2.21
C SER A 2 -13.41 19.36 2.85
N LEU A 3 -12.23 19.01 2.31
CA LEU A 3 -11.00 19.70 2.66
C LEU A 3 -11.07 21.16 2.16
N PRO A 4 -10.37 22.13 2.80
CA PRO A 4 -10.50 23.56 2.50
C PRO A 4 -10.12 23.95 1.06
N HIS A 5 -9.60 23.05 0.24
CA HIS A 5 -9.25 23.27 -1.17
C HIS A 5 -9.85 22.20 -2.08
N SER A 6 -10.92 21.48 -1.65
CA SER A 6 -11.58 20.49 -2.49
C SER A 6 -12.74 21.10 -3.26
N ASP A 7 -12.80 20.79 -4.54
CA ASP A 7 -13.83 21.22 -5.47
C ASP A 7 -14.49 19.95 -6.05
N ILE A 8 -15.81 19.91 -6.10
CA ILE A 8 -16.53 18.80 -6.71
C ILE A 8 -16.72 19.15 -8.17
N ARG A 9 -16.01 18.41 -9.03
CA ARG A 9 -16.04 18.57 -10.49
C ARG A 9 -16.18 17.22 -11.16
N ASP A 10 -16.51 17.24 -12.45
CA ASP A 10 -16.35 16.08 -13.30
C ASP A 10 -14.88 15.65 -13.35
N ALA A 11 -14.62 14.34 -13.25
CA ALA A 11 -13.25 13.79 -13.22
C ALA A 11 -12.45 14.21 -14.47
N ALA A 12 -13.09 14.23 -15.66
CA ALA A 12 -12.46 14.64 -16.89
C ALA A 12 -12.02 16.12 -16.89
N ASP A 13 -12.73 16.97 -16.15
CA ASP A 13 -12.35 18.40 -16.05
C ASP A 13 -11.25 18.65 -15.01
N VAL A 14 -11.16 17.79 -13.98
CA VAL A 14 -10.13 17.91 -12.94
C VAL A 14 -8.74 17.56 -13.48
N VAL A 15 -8.65 16.58 -14.38
CA VAL A 15 -7.36 16.04 -14.85
C VAL A 15 -6.70 16.85 -15.97
N LYS A 16 -7.42 17.77 -16.64
CA LYS A 16 -6.93 18.45 -17.86
C LYS A 16 -5.71 19.36 -17.67
N ASP A 17 -5.66 20.07 -16.55
CA ASP A 17 -4.73 21.18 -16.34
C ASP A 17 -3.79 20.93 -15.13
N VAL A 18 -3.50 19.65 -14.85
CA VAL A 18 -2.65 19.25 -13.73
C VAL A 18 -1.53 18.32 -14.18
N ASP A 19 -0.35 18.46 -13.60
CA ASP A 19 0.81 17.63 -13.92
C ASP A 19 0.75 16.25 -13.20
N LEU A 20 0.02 16.16 -12.08
CA LEU A 20 -0.14 14.94 -11.30
C LEU A 20 -1.61 14.69 -10.98
N VAL A 21 -2.08 13.50 -11.28
CA VAL A 21 -3.41 12.98 -10.93
C VAL A 21 -3.24 11.86 -9.92
N LEU A 22 -3.85 12.00 -8.74
CA LEU A 22 -3.92 10.96 -7.72
C LEU A 22 -5.32 10.34 -7.72
N ILE A 23 -5.41 9.06 -8.04
CA ILE A 23 -6.64 8.27 -8.06
C ILE A 23 -6.72 7.48 -6.75
N ALA A 24 -7.65 7.84 -5.89
CA ALA A 24 -7.91 7.22 -4.59
C ALA A 24 -9.37 6.79 -4.49
N VAL A 25 -9.75 5.83 -5.32
CA VAL A 25 -11.08 5.23 -5.37
C VAL A 25 -11.03 3.76 -4.90
N PRO A 26 -12.17 3.11 -4.61
CA PRO A 26 -12.22 1.68 -4.38
C PRO A 26 -11.61 0.88 -5.53
N ASP A 27 -10.98 -0.27 -5.21
CA ASP A 27 -10.24 -1.06 -6.20
C ASP A 27 -11.11 -1.55 -7.36
N ASP A 28 -12.39 -1.82 -7.10
CA ASP A 28 -13.38 -2.24 -8.10
C ASP A 28 -13.84 -1.12 -9.04
N GLU A 29 -13.72 0.14 -8.63
CA GLU A 29 -14.07 1.31 -9.46
C GLU A 29 -12.87 1.80 -10.31
N LEU A 30 -11.64 1.43 -9.93
CA LEU A 30 -10.42 1.94 -10.55
C LEU A 30 -10.32 1.64 -12.06
N PRO A 31 -10.59 0.41 -12.56
CA PRO A 31 -10.49 0.12 -14.00
C PRO A 31 -11.46 0.93 -14.85
N ASP A 32 -12.71 1.08 -14.40
CA ASP A 32 -13.74 1.81 -15.12
C ASP A 32 -13.42 3.31 -15.16
N LEU A 33 -12.95 3.87 -14.05
CA LEU A 33 -12.53 5.27 -13.99
C LEU A 33 -11.36 5.55 -14.95
N VAL A 34 -10.32 4.72 -14.94
CA VAL A 34 -9.16 4.89 -15.83
C VAL A 34 -9.57 4.79 -17.30
N SER A 35 -10.39 3.79 -17.64
CA SER A 35 -10.92 3.62 -19.01
C SER A 35 -11.76 4.82 -19.44
N GLY A 36 -12.60 5.32 -18.55
CA GLY A 36 -13.41 6.53 -18.79
C GLY A 36 -12.54 7.76 -19.02
N LEU A 37 -11.53 8.01 -18.19
CA LEU A 37 -10.60 9.14 -18.36
C LEU A 37 -9.83 9.04 -19.68
N ALA A 38 -9.33 7.86 -20.02
CA ALA A 38 -8.64 7.64 -21.30
C ALA A 38 -9.55 7.93 -22.50
N ALA A 39 -10.81 7.50 -22.45
CA ALA A 39 -11.80 7.71 -23.53
C ALA A 39 -12.18 9.19 -23.73
N THR A 40 -12.08 10.02 -22.69
CA THR A 40 -12.40 11.46 -22.81
C THR A 40 -11.32 12.27 -23.54
N GLY A 41 -10.10 11.73 -23.69
CA GLY A 41 -8.94 12.46 -24.21
C GLY A 41 -8.51 13.63 -23.32
N SER A 42 -8.84 13.57 -22.02
CA SER A 42 -8.51 14.64 -21.04
C SER A 42 -7.11 14.51 -20.47
N LEU A 43 -6.47 13.34 -20.64
CA LEU A 43 -5.10 13.10 -20.22
C LEU A 43 -4.11 13.66 -21.26
N HIS A 44 -2.91 14.04 -20.82
CA HIS A 44 -1.90 14.63 -21.71
C HIS A 44 -0.51 14.00 -21.50
N PRO A 45 0.38 14.08 -22.50
CA PRO A 45 1.73 13.54 -22.43
C PRO A 45 2.53 14.08 -21.24
N GLY A 46 3.24 13.19 -20.55
CA GLY A 46 4.07 13.54 -19.40
C GLY A 46 3.32 13.72 -18.08
N GLN A 47 1.99 13.62 -18.09
CA GLN A 47 1.18 13.68 -16.89
C GLN A 47 1.45 12.47 -16.00
N ILE A 48 1.69 12.70 -14.71
CA ILE A 48 1.91 11.65 -13.72
C ILE A 48 0.55 11.12 -13.28
N LEU A 49 0.29 9.82 -13.50
CA LEU A 49 -0.95 9.17 -13.11
C LEU A 49 -0.65 8.15 -12.01
N VAL A 50 -1.11 8.44 -10.80
CA VAL A 50 -0.86 7.63 -9.59
C VAL A 50 -2.17 7.06 -9.09
N HIS A 51 -2.20 5.78 -8.72
CA HIS A 51 -3.28 5.21 -7.92
C HIS A 51 -2.76 4.63 -6.61
N THR A 52 -3.68 4.43 -5.65
CA THR A 52 -3.32 3.98 -4.28
C THR A 52 -3.80 2.57 -3.95
N SER A 53 -4.26 1.80 -4.93
CA SER A 53 -4.65 0.40 -4.68
C SER A 53 -3.45 -0.44 -4.19
N PRO A 54 -3.61 -1.25 -3.14
CA PRO A 54 -2.60 -2.22 -2.75
C PRO A 54 -2.55 -3.44 -3.66
N ALA A 55 -3.68 -3.80 -4.31
CA ALA A 55 -3.89 -5.09 -4.95
C ALA A 55 -3.45 -5.15 -6.42
N VAL A 56 -3.42 -4.00 -7.10
CA VAL A 56 -3.05 -3.92 -8.50
C VAL A 56 -1.84 -3.00 -8.69
N GLY A 57 -1.04 -3.26 -9.72
CA GLY A 57 0.08 -2.41 -10.09
C GLY A 57 -0.30 -1.44 -11.21
N ILE A 58 0.64 -1.15 -12.09
CA ILE A 58 0.43 -0.18 -13.17
C ILE A 58 -0.35 -0.72 -14.37
N SER A 59 -0.59 -2.01 -14.46
CA SER A 59 -1.36 -2.62 -15.56
C SER A 59 -2.78 -2.07 -15.67
N VAL A 60 -3.40 -1.70 -14.55
CA VAL A 60 -4.73 -1.07 -14.54
C VAL A 60 -4.75 0.30 -15.25
N LEU A 61 -3.58 0.95 -15.36
CA LEU A 61 -3.42 2.24 -16.04
C LEU A 61 -3.16 2.09 -17.57
N GLU A 62 -3.06 0.86 -18.09
CA GLU A 62 -2.79 0.60 -19.51
C GLU A 62 -3.69 1.38 -20.49
N PRO A 63 -5.01 1.53 -20.25
CA PRO A 63 -5.86 2.34 -21.13
C PRO A 63 -5.39 3.79 -21.29
N ALA A 64 -4.72 4.34 -20.28
CA ALA A 64 -4.21 5.71 -20.30
C ALA A 64 -2.81 5.85 -20.95
N VAL A 65 -2.09 4.75 -21.16
CA VAL A 65 -0.71 4.77 -21.72
C VAL A 65 -0.68 5.36 -23.13
N SER A 66 -1.76 5.24 -23.91
CA SER A 66 -1.86 5.86 -25.24
C SER A 66 -1.81 7.40 -25.20
N ALA A 67 -2.01 8.02 -24.06
CA ALA A 67 -1.85 9.46 -23.84
C ALA A 67 -0.44 9.85 -23.37
N ASP A 68 0.54 8.91 -23.40
CA ASP A 68 1.92 9.12 -22.93
C ASP A 68 2.02 9.59 -21.46
N VAL A 69 1.14 9.08 -20.59
CA VAL A 69 1.19 9.34 -19.15
C VAL A 69 2.30 8.56 -18.47
N LEU A 70 2.72 9.00 -17.30
CA LEU A 70 3.71 8.34 -16.44
C LEU A 70 3.00 7.52 -15.36
N PRO A 71 2.83 6.19 -15.52
CA PRO A 71 2.01 5.38 -14.63
C PRO A 71 2.76 4.97 -13.36
N LEU A 72 2.14 5.19 -12.19
CA LEU A 72 2.65 4.76 -10.90
C LEU A 72 1.52 4.16 -10.03
N ALA A 73 1.84 3.12 -9.29
CA ALA A 73 1.03 2.59 -8.19
C ALA A 73 1.80 2.86 -6.88
N ILE A 74 1.25 3.69 -6.00
CA ILE A 74 1.89 4.08 -4.74
C ILE A 74 0.90 3.88 -3.59
N HIS A 75 1.10 2.83 -2.79
CA HIS A 75 0.21 2.49 -1.69
C HIS A 75 0.90 2.71 -0.33
N PRO A 76 0.40 3.60 0.55
CA PRO A 76 0.91 3.73 1.91
C PRO A 76 0.50 2.52 2.76
N ALA A 77 1.46 1.83 3.37
CA ALA A 77 1.19 0.67 4.24
C ALA A 77 0.66 1.10 5.62
N VAL A 78 -0.37 1.95 5.63
CA VAL A 78 -1.02 2.47 6.84
C VAL A 78 -2.53 2.44 6.71
N THR A 79 -3.22 2.33 7.84
CA THR A 79 -4.68 2.47 7.86
C THR A 79 -5.05 3.94 8.03
N LEU A 80 -5.76 4.49 7.05
CA LEU A 80 -6.29 5.84 7.06
C LEU A 80 -7.78 5.80 7.38
N GLY A 81 -8.20 6.54 8.40
CA GLY A 81 -9.58 6.60 8.88
C GLY A 81 -10.35 7.85 8.41
N GLY A 82 -9.76 8.66 7.52
CA GLY A 82 -10.33 9.92 7.04
C GLY A 82 -10.25 11.06 8.08
N ARG A 83 -9.33 10.99 9.02
CA ARG A 83 -9.13 12.00 10.05
C ARG A 83 -7.96 12.92 9.69
N PRO A 84 -7.99 14.21 10.07
CA PRO A 84 -6.84 15.11 9.85
C PRO A 84 -5.51 14.57 10.41
N SER A 85 -5.55 13.85 11.54
CA SER A 85 -4.37 13.23 12.17
C SER A 85 -3.78 12.07 11.35
N ASP A 86 -4.47 11.56 10.35
CA ASP A 86 -3.95 10.47 9.51
C ASP A 86 -2.81 10.94 8.60
N VAL A 87 -2.73 12.26 8.33
CA VAL A 87 -1.59 12.84 7.60
C VAL A 87 -0.27 12.63 8.34
N ASP A 88 -0.29 12.71 9.67
CA ASP A 88 0.92 12.46 10.47
C ASP A 88 1.38 11.00 10.42
N ARG A 89 0.45 10.06 10.13
CA ARG A 89 0.78 8.64 9.96
C ARG A 89 1.48 8.32 8.64
N LEU A 90 1.39 9.20 7.65
CA LEU A 90 2.11 9.04 6.39
C LEU A 90 3.61 9.34 6.54
N ARG A 91 3.98 10.16 7.55
CA ARG A 91 5.37 10.48 7.82
C ARG A 91 6.09 9.27 8.42
N GLY A 92 7.17 8.87 7.77
CA GLY A 92 7.92 7.65 8.13
C GLY A 92 7.19 6.35 7.78
N ALA A 93 6.04 6.41 7.11
CA ALA A 93 5.35 5.23 6.64
C ALA A 93 6.10 4.61 5.43
N VAL A 94 5.98 3.29 5.31
CA VAL A 94 6.44 2.58 4.12
C VAL A 94 5.39 2.70 3.02
N PHE A 95 5.85 3.01 1.81
CA PHE A 95 5.03 3.07 0.61
C PHE A 95 5.45 1.98 -0.37
N ALA A 96 4.53 1.07 -0.69
CA ALA A 96 4.73 0.10 -1.75
C ALA A 96 4.60 0.77 -3.11
N VAL A 97 5.65 0.73 -3.90
CA VAL A 97 5.72 1.39 -5.21
C VAL A 97 5.88 0.35 -6.31
N THR A 98 5.03 0.45 -7.34
CA THR A 98 5.18 -0.28 -8.61
C THR A 98 5.18 0.71 -9.75
N THR A 99 6.17 0.65 -10.62
CA THR A 99 6.27 1.47 -11.82
C THR A 99 7.29 0.89 -12.81
N LEU A 100 7.38 1.46 -14.00
CA LEU A 100 8.43 1.14 -14.95
C LEU A 100 9.81 1.46 -14.37
N ARG A 101 10.82 0.68 -14.71
CA ARG A 101 12.20 0.91 -14.22
C ARG A 101 12.72 2.31 -14.49
N SER A 102 12.38 2.88 -15.64
CA SER A 102 12.74 4.25 -16.02
C SER A 102 12.10 5.32 -15.12
N LEU A 103 10.97 5.01 -14.48
CA LEU A 103 10.22 5.94 -13.63
C LEU A 103 10.49 5.72 -12.12
N ARG A 104 11.33 4.75 -11.74
CA ARG A 104 11.69 4.51 -10.32
C ARG A 104 12.20 5.78 -9.61
N PRO A 105 13.08 6.60 -10.20
CA PRO A 105 13.50 7.84 -9.54
C PRO A 105 12.34 8.82 -9.26
N LEU A 106 11.34 8.85 -10.13
CA LEU A 106 10.14 9.68 -9.93
C LEU A 106 9.29 9.14 -8.77
N GLY A 107 9.04 7.82 -8.74
CA GLY A 107 8.29 7.19 -7.65
C GLY A 107 8.97 7.37 -6.29
N GLU A 108 10.30 7.21 -6.23
CA GLU A 108 11.10 7.45 -5.04
C GLU A 108 11.00 8.90 -4.56
N ALA A 109 11.16 9.86 -5.48
CA ALA A 109 11.08 11.28 -5.15
C ALA A 109 9.71 11.68 -4.58
N LEU A 110 8.61 11.15 -5.18
CA LEU A 110 7.26 11.42 -4.67
C LEU A 110 7.05 10.88 -3.25
N VAL A 111 7.54 9.67 -2.95
CA VAL A 111 7.41 9.08 -1.61
C VAL A 111 8.24 9.84 -0.59
N ILE A 112 9.48 10.22 -0.92
CA ILE A 112 10.35 11.00 -0.05
C ILE A 112 9.75 12.39 0.24
N GLU A 113 9.16 13.03 -0.76
CA GLU A 113 8.49 14.34 -0.59
C GLU A 113 7.27 14.23 0.36
N MET A 114 6.57 13.10 0.33
CA MET A 114 5.51 12.81 1.31
C MET A 114 6.04 12.46 2.72
N GLY A 115 7.36 12.37 2.89
CA GLY A 115 8.01 12.01 4.15
C GLY A 115 7.98 10.52 4.48
N GLY A 116 7.77 9.66 3.49
CA GLY A 116 7.73 8.21 3.63
C GLY A 116 8.98 7.50 3.12
N GLU A 117 8.98 6.18 3.22
CA GLU A 117 10.05 5.29 2.75
C GLU A 117 9.53 4.39 1.61
N PRO A 118 10.12 4.43 0.39
CA PRO A 118 9.68 3.60 -0.72
C PRO A 118 10.18 2.16 -0.57
N VAL A 119 9.31 1.19 -0.82
CA VAL A 119 9.67 -0.21 -1.07
C VAL A 119 9.12 -0.62 -2.43
N TRP A 120 9.94 -1.36 -3.19
CA TRP A 120 9.54 -1.81 -4.52
C TRP A 120 8.76 -3.11 -4.41
N VAL A 121 7.56 -3.12 -5.00
CA VAL A 121 6.72 -4.31 -5.15
C VAL A 121 6.52 -4.52 -6.65
N GLU A 122 6.90 -5.68 -7.16
CA GLU A 122 6.71 -6.00 -8.57
C GLU A 122 5.21 -6.20 -8.88
N GLU A 123 4.83 -6.05 -10.15
CA GLU A 123 3.44 -6.11 -10.59
C GLU A 123 2.73 -7.40 -10.15
N GLU A 124 3.40 -8.54 -10.35
CA GLU A 124 2.91 -9.87 -10.00
C GLU A 124 2.75 -10.11 -8.49
N ASP A 125 3.48 -9.38 -7.66
CA ASP A 125 3.47 -9.54 -6.20
C ASP A 125 2.40 -8.68 -5.52
N ARG A 126 1.78 -7.75 -6.22
CA ARG A 126 0.74 -6.87 -5.67
C ARG A 126 -0.44 -7.62 -5.02
N PRO A 127 -1.00 -8.67 -5.62
CA PRO A 127 -2.08 -9.42 -4.98
C PRO A 127 -1.65 -10.08 -3.66
N ALA A 128 -0.44 -10.64 -3.61
CA ALA A 128 0.09 -11.25 -2.40
C ALA A 128 0.37 -10.22 -1.30
N TYR A 129 0.92 -9.05 -1.67
CA TYR A 129 1.12 -7.91 -0.79
C TYR A 129 -0.22 -7.46 -0.17
N ALA A 130 -1.25 -7.23 -0.98
CA ALA A 130 -2.56 -6.81 -0.51
C ALA A 130 -3.20 -7.86 0.42
N ALA A 131 -3.10 -9.16 0.06
CA ALA A 131 -3.61 -10.25 0.86
C ALA A 131 -2.93 -10.31 2.24
N ALA A 132 -1.61 -10.08 2.32
CA ALA A 132 -0.89 -10.05 3.58
C ALA A 132 -1.37 -8.91 4.48
N LEU A 133 -1.58 -7.70 3.94
CA LEU A 133 -2.10 -6.57 4.70
C LEU A 133 -3.53 -6.82 5.19
N ALA A 134 -4.39 -7.37 4.33
CA ALA A 134 -5.77 -7.72 4.67
C ALA A 134 -5.81 -8.78 5.78
N ALA A 135 -4.99 -9.83 5.69
CA ALA A 135 -4.93 -10.89 6.69
C ALA A 135 -4.56 -10.35 8.09
N VAL A 136 -3.58 -9.46 8.18
CA VAL A 136 -3.21 -8.81 9.45
C VAL A 136 -4.36 -7.99 9.98
N ARG A 137 -4.96 -7.13 9.15
CA ARG A 137 -6.06 -6.26 9.56
C ARG A 137 -7.27 -7.05 10.04
N GLU A 138 -7.73 -8.00 9.25
CA GLU A 138 -8.91 -8.82 9.54
C GLU A 138 -8.69 -9.72 10.75
N GLY A 139 -7.51 -10.38 10.82
CA GLY A 139 -7.14 -11.22 11.94
C GLY A 139 -7.13 -10.44 13.25
N MET A 140 -6.51 -9.27 13.28
CA MET A 140 -6.48 -8.42 14.47
C MET A 140 -7.88 -7.93 14.86
N LEU A 141 -8.69 -7.47 13.91
CA LEU A 141 -10.06 -7.04 14.20
C LEU A 141 -10.91 -8.20 14.76
N GLY A 142 -10.77 -9.40 14.21
CA GLY A 142 -11.47 -10.60 14.68
C GLY A 142 -11.10 -10.96 16.11
N VAL A 143 -9.81 -11.05 16.41
CA VAL A 143 -9.29 -11.39 17.74
C VAL A 143 -9.68 -10.34 18.78
N LEU A 144 -9.48 -9.06 18.46
CA LEU A 144 -9.81 -7.94 19.35
C LEU A 144 -11.32 -7.84 19.61
N GLY A 145 -12.14 -8.06 18.57
CA GLY A 145 -13.58 -8.09 18.73
C GLY A 145 -14.08 -9.23 19.63
N ALA A 146 -13.48 -10.42 19.49
CA ALA A 146 -13.81 -11.57 20.36
C ALA A 146 -13.38 -11.32 21.81
N ALA A 147 -12.14 -10.90 22.02
CA ALA A 147 -11.62 -10.60 23.36
C ALA A 147 -12.40 -9.46 24.04
N GLY A 148 -12.76 -8.41 23.28
CA GLY A 148 -13.54 -7.30 23.80
C GLY A 148 -14.93 -7.72 24.30
N ARG A 149 -15.60 -8.63 23.59
CA ARG A 149 -16.89 -9.20 24.06
C ARG A 149 -16.73 -9.95 25.38
N VAL A 150 -15.75 -10.86 25.46
CA VAL A 150 -15.50 -11.64 26.69
C VAL A 150 -15.21 -10.73 27.88
N LEU A 151 -14.38 -9.70 27.71
CA LEU A 151 -14.10 -8.75 28.78
C LEU A 151 -15.34 -7.94 29.21
N SER A 152 -16.18 -7.57 28.25
CA SER A 152 -17.46 -6.90 28.57
C SER A 152 -18.40 -7.80 29.35
N ASP A 153 -18.48 -9.09 29.00
CA ASP A 153 -19.28 -10.09 29.71
C ASP A 153 -18.76 -10.33 31.14
N CYS A 154 -17.45 -10.16 31.35
CA CYS A 154 -16.83 -10.15 32.69
C CYS A 154 -17.07 -8.85 33.48
N GLY A 155 -17.85 -7.90 32.95
CA GLY A 155 -18.16 -6.65 33.61
C GLY A 155 -17.09 -5.55 33.49
N ILE A 156 -16.15 -5.68 32.57
CA ILE A 156 -15.15 -4.63 32.29
C ILE A 156 -15.76 -3.58 31.37
N PRO A 157 -15.98 -2.34 31.86
CA PRO A 157 -16.74 -1.33 31.09
C PRO A 157 -15.98 -0.76 29.89
N ASN A 158 -14.65 -0.87 29.86
CA ASN A 158 -13.80 -0.42 28.76
C ASN A 158 -12.72 -1.45 28.43
N PRO A 159 -13.02 -2.48 27.63
CA PRO A 159 -12.07 -3.51 27.23
C PRO A 159 -10.82 -2.97 26.51
N THR A 160 -10.93 -1.84 25.83
CA THR A 160 -9.80 -1.23 25.10
C THR A 160 -8.65 -0.87 26.03
N LEU A 161 -8.94 -0.42 27.28
CA LEU A 161 -7.89 -0.10 28.25
C LEU A 161 -7.05 -1.31 28.65
N VAL A 162 -7.65 -2.50 28.59
CA VAL A 162 -6.97 -3.77 28.89
C VAL A 162 -6.23 -4.28 27.65
N LEU A 163 -6.88 -4.22 26.49
CA LEU A 163 -6.35 -4.84 25.28
C LEU A 163 -5.25 -4.01 24.59
N ALA A 164 -5.35 -2.69 24.59
CA ALA A 164 -4.42 -1.87 23.83
C ALA A 164 -2.94 -2.06 24.26
N PRO A 165 -2.58 -2.00 25.57
CA PRO A 165 -1.19 -2.24 25.97
C PRO A 165 -0.72 -3.67 25.71
N LEU A 166 -1.62 -4.66 25.86
CA LEU A 166 -1.30 -6.07 25.58
C LEU A 166 -1.00 -6.27 24.09
N VAL A 167 -1.81 -5.69 23.19
CA VAL A 167 -1.59 -5.79 21.75
C VAL A 167 -0.25 -5.18 21.34
N SER A 168 0.09 -3.99 21.87
CA SER A 168 1.37 -3.34 21.58
C SER A 168 2.55 -4.22 22.03
N ALA A 169 2.53 -4.72 23.25
CA ALA A 169 3.59 -5.58 23.76
C ALA A 169 3.73 -6.89 22.98
N THR A 170 2.60 -7.52 22.64
CA THR A 170 2.60 -8.76 21.84
C THR A 170 3.13 -8.52 20.42
N ALA A 171 2.80 -7.40 19.80
CA ALA A 171 3.34 -7.03 18.49
C ALA A 171 4.86 -6.83 18.57
N GLU A 172 5.38 -6.11 19.58
CA GLU A 172 6.82 -5.92 19.79
C GLU A 172 7.54 -7.26 20.03
N GLU A 173 6.95 -8.16 20.82
CA GLU A 173 7.48 -9.50 21.05
C GLU A 173 7.52 -10.33 19.76
N ALA A 174 6.46 -10.29 18.96
CA ALA A 174 6.40 -10.97 17.68
C ALA A 174 7.48 -10.49 16.71
N TRP A 175 7.78 -9.19 16.69
CA TRP A 175 8.85 -8.63 15.85
C TRP A 175 10.24 -8.94 16.39
N SER A 176 10.47 -8.90 17.70
CA SER A 176 11.78 -9.13 18.32
C SER A 176 12.19 -10.59 18.41
N GLY A 177 11.22 -11.51 18.57
CA GLY A 177 11.46 -12.94 18.77
C GLY A 177 11.36 -13.83 17.54
N SER A 178 10.88 -13.32 16.42
CA SER A 178 10.46 -14.18 15.32
C SER A 178 11.48 -14.31 14.19
N SER A 179 11.38 -15.46 13.51
CA SER A 179 11.95 -15.73 12.19
C SER A 179 11.56 -14.69 11.12
N VAL A 180 10.56 -13.85 11.36
CA VAL A 180 10.18 -12.72 10.50
C VAL A 180 11.30 -11.68 10.44
N ALA A 181 11.92 -11.36 11.58
CA ALA A 181 13.10 -10.47 11.62
C ALA A 181 14.33 -11.08 10.91
N ARG A 182 14.42 -12.40 10.78
CA ARG A 182 15.48 -13.11 10.05
C ARG A 182 15.23 -13.20 8.54
N GLY A 183 13.97 -13.08 8.10
CA GLY A 183 13.60 -13.02 6.67
C GLY A 183 13.75 -11.64 6.04
N LEU A 184 14.01 -10.60 6.84
CA LEU A 184 14.16 -9.21 6.40
C LEU A 184 15.62 -8.78 6.16
N SER A 185 16.59 -9.71 6.17
CA SER A 185 17.94 -9.38 5.67
C SER A 185 17.88 -9.18 4.16
N PRO A 186 18.10 -7.97 3.65
CA PRO A 186 18.27 -7.76 2.23
C PRO A 186 19.57 -8.46 1.80
N HIS A 187 19.49 -9.37 0.83
CA HIS A 187 20.55 -10.21 0.30
C HIS A 187 20.95 -11.46 1.11
N THR A 188 20.17 -12.52 0.93
CA THR A 188 20.76 -13.86 0.96
C THR A 188 21.25 -14.15 -0.47
N ASP A 189 22.57 -14.15 -0.69
CA ASP A 189 23.20 -14.59 -1.92
C ASP A 189 22.73 -16.02 -2.24
N PRO A 190 22.22 -16.31 -3.44
CA PRO A 190 21.80 -17.66 -3.82
C PRO A 190 22.89 -18.73 -3.75
N SER A 191 24.15 -18.34 -3.55
CA SER A 191 25.31 -19.22 -3.44
C SER A 191 25.51 -19.85 -2.05
N GLU A 192 24.75 -19.43 -1.01
CA GLU A 192 24.85 -19.96 0.36
C GLU A 192 23.83 -21.03 0.73
N LEU A 193 23.24 -21.74 -0.20
CA LEU A 193 22.45 -22.92 0.11
C LEU A 193 23.39 -24.10 0.44
N PRO A 194 23.27 -24.75 1.61
CA PRO A 194 24.14 -25.86 1.98
C PRO A 194 23.90 -27.07 1.08
N GLY A 195 24.93 -27.38 0.30
CA GLY A 195 25.34 -28.69 -0.12
C GLY A 195 24.38 -29.61 -0.86
N SER A 196 24.43 -29.60 -2.18
CA SER A 196 24.26 -30.82 -2.94
C SER A 196 25.61 -31.58 -2.99
N ASN A 197 25.84 -32.44 -2.04
CA ASN A 197 26.86 -33.48 -2.18
C ASN A 197 26.39 -34.48 -3.23
N SER A 198 26.93 -34.37 -4.42
CA SER A 198 26.92 -35.45 -5.42
C SER A 198 27.95 -36.46 -4.95
N GLU A 199 27.52 -37.54 -4.35
CA GLU A 199 28.30 -38.79 -4.26
C GLU A 199 28.28 -39.44 -5.66
N GLU A 200 29.41 -39.46 -6.32
CA GLU A 200 29.69 -40.35 -7.44
C GLU A 200 30.00 -41.76 -6.88
N PRO A 201 29.40 -42.83 -7.41
CA PRO A 201 29.81 -44.21 -7.13
C PRO A 201 30.95 -44.64 -8.03
N GLN A 202 31.96 -45.29 -7.43
CA GLN A 202 32.97 -46.09 -8.12
C GLN A 202 32.37 -47.35 -8.70
#